data_7a0ad42bc220c6074573d83800e7d14e
#
_entry.id   7a0ad42bc220c6074573d83800e7d14e
#
_cell.length_a   1.000
_cell.length_b   1.000
_cell.length_c   1.000
_cell.angle_alpha   90.00
_cell.angle_beta   90.00
_cell.angle_gamma   90.00
#
_symmetry.space_group_name_H-M   'P 1'
#
loop_
_entity.id
_entity.type
_entity.pdbx_description
1 polymer ?
#
loop_
_entity_poly.entity_id
_entity_poly.type
_entity_poly.pdbx_seq_one_letter_code
_entity_poly.pdbx_strand_id
1 'polypeptide(L)'
;MVEGFFHQAPIQLERDEKSTIFITKEISPTSSSKNHYNMKKKLENFIKRNFSVIDKLNQIEELITLKDFPIFMGCTEQEISQDLFFDMKWGIDSTTGIIQLMNLVPLEILYKEQHMDATGSTWDRYNNELADYIVRHNESINVLEIGGGSGSLAQKIMTLDNSINYKIVEPNPIIDDKEIKVIDSFFDENISNDNNQTQTVILSQVLEHAYYPFEFLKTIYNYLPLGGKFIFGYPNLEYFFKNKFTNAINFEHTLLMTDYYLDFILKKSSFKILDKTNFENHSIFYSVEKIEVDYQEISIENRYDYYKKMFVNFVDHHKKLIENLNDKIEIHKGPIYLFGAHIFSQYLMAFGLKIDNVVNILDNSKLKQGKRLYGTDLFVKSPKCLKNVDSPLVILKAGPYNDEIKKDILENINSNTKFI
;
A
#
# COMPACT_ATOMS: atom_id res chain seq x y z
N MET A 1 -23.54 -5.79 -42.06
CA MET A 1 -22.22 -6.32 -42.45
C MET A 1 -21.23 -5.17 -42.34
N VAL A 2 -20.57 -5.05 -41.25
CA VAL A 2 -19.18 -4.60 -41.07
C VAL A 2 -18.73 -5.24 -39.78
N GLU A 3 -18.20 -6.47 -39.89
CA GLU A 3 -17.31 -7.08 -38.94
C GLU A 3 -15.93 -6.46 -39.12
N GLY A 4 -15.27 -6.11 -38.08
CA GLY A 4 -13.88 -5.74 -38.25
C GLY A 4 -13.21 -5.14 -36.99
N PHE A 5 -12.45 -5.99 -36.31
CA PHE A 5 -11.25 -5.67 -35.56
C PHE A 5 -11.37 -5.10 -34.13
N PHE A 6 -11.59 -5.99 -33.18
CA PHE A 6 -10.87 -5.96 -31.92
C PHE A 6 -10.14 -7.29 -31.72
N HIS A 7 -9.00 -7.43 -32.35
CA HIS A 7 -8.00 -8.42 -31.92
C HIS A 7 -7.25 -7.80 -30.74
N GLN A 8 -7.53 -8.32 -29.56
CA GLN A 8 -6.64 -8.19 -28.43
C GLN A 8 -5.32 -8.87 -28.80
N ALA A 9 -4.25 -8.09 -28.91
CA ALA A 9 -2.92 -8.64 -28.85
C ALA A 9 -2.73 -9.17 -27.42
N PRO A 10 -2.35 -10.42 -27.24
CA PRO A 10 -1.96 -10.92 -25.95
C PRO A 10 -0.77 -10.11 -25.48
N ILE A 11 -0.79 -9.65 -24.21
CA ILE A 11 0.38 -9.12 -23.54
C ILE A 11 1.42 -10.22 -23.61
N GLN A 12 2.44 -10.04 -24.47
CA GLN A 12 3.60 -10.92 -24.48
C GLN A 12 4.31 -10.76 -23.14
N LEU A 13 4.04 -11.69 -22.23
CA LEU A 13 4.95 -11.99 -21.15
C LEU A 13 6.22 -12.51 -21.82
N GLU A 14 7.25 -11.68 -21.93
CA GLU A 14 8.60 -12.17 -22.24
C GLU A 14 9.04 -13.06 -21.08
N ARG A 15 8.75 -14.35 -21.21
CA ARG A 15 9.40 -15.40 -20.42
C ARG A 15 10.77 -15.58 -21.02
N ASP A 16 11.77 -15.13 -20.32
CA ASP A 16 13.17 -15.51 -20.60
C ASP A 16 13.33 -16.98 -20.15
N GLU A 17 13.12 -17.89 -21.09
CA GLU A 17 13.44 -19.32 -20.92
C GLU A 17 14.94 -19.48 -21.04
N LYS A 18 15.68 -19.32 -19.96
CA LYS A 18 16.97 -19.95 -19.63
C LYS A 18 17.65 -19.16 -18.52
N SER A 19 17.38 -19.48 -17.28
CA SER A 19 18.30 -19.11 -16.19
C SER A 19 18.81 -20.38 -15.52
N THR A 20 19.97 -20.78 -15.98
CA THR A 20 20.82 -21.75 -15.30
C THR A 20 21.37 -21.07 -14.03
N ILE A 21 21.17 -21.72 -12.89
CA ILE A 21 21.70 -21.29 -11.60
C ILE A 21 23.21 -21.25 -11.66
N PHE A 22 23.82 -20.06 -11.69
CA PHE A 22 25.25 -19.90 -11.42
C PHE A 22 25.44 -19.47 -9.97
N ILE A 23 25.88 -20.42 -9.15
CA ILE A 23 26.46 -20.14 -7.83
C ILE A 23 27.89 -19.69 -8.07
N THR A 24 28.16 -18.39 -8.07
CA THR A 24 29.53 -17.90 -8.00
C THR A 24 29.93 -17.81 -6.53
N LYS A 25 30.70 -18.80 -6.11
CA LYS A 25 31.49 -18.74 -4.88
C LYS A 25 32.72 -17.86 -5.13
N GLU A 26 32.77 -16.69 -4.54
CA GLU A 26 34.05 -16.02 -4.28
C GLU A 26 34.48 -16.30 -2.84
N ILE A 27 35.70 -16.82 -2.76
CA ILE A 27 36.34 -17.29 -1.52
C ILE A 27 37.27 -16.21 -1.02
N SER A 28 36.98 -15.74 0.18
CA SER A 28 37.74 -15.18 1.32
C SER A 28 39.00 -14.29 1.13
N PRO A 29 39.31 -13.44 2.11
CA PRO A 29 40.12 -13.92 3.23
C PRO A 29 39.67 -13.48 4.65
N THR A 30 40.14 -14.24 5.57
CA THR A 30 40.04 -14.21 7.03
C THR A 30 40.29 -12.87 7.69
N SER A 31 39.30 -12.40 8.49
CA SER A 31 39.51 -11.80 9.81
C SER A 31 38.17 -11.67 10.57
N SER A 32 38.23 -11.96 11.84
CA SER A 32 37.12 -12.01 12.78
C SER A 32 36.35 -10.71 12.91
N SER A 33 35.18 -10.62 12.29
CA SER A 33 34.08 -9.76 12.70
C SER A 33 32.78 -10.41 12.25
N LYS A 34 31.77 -10.42 13.13
CA LYS A 34 30.47 -11.03 12.90
C LYS A 34 29.77 -10.32 11.72
N ASN A 35 30.11 -10.66 10.49
CA ASN A 35 29.40 -10.27 9.30
C ASN A 35 28.60 -11.46 8.80
N HIS A 36 27.38 -11.65 9.33
CA HIS A 36 26.36 -12.41 8.66
C HIS A 36 25.80 -11.55 7.52
N TYR A 37 26.53 -11.43 6.43
CA TYR A 37 25.92 -11.10 5.12
C TYR A 37 25.12 -12.33 4.69
N ASN A 38 23.93 -12.51 5.27
CA ASN A 38 22.94 -13.42 4.69
C ASN A 38 22.65 -12.90 3.28
N MET A 39 22.88 -13.75 2.25
CA MET A 39 22.49 -13.38 0.89
C MET A 39 20.99 -13.17 0.89
N LYS A 40 20.56 -11.92 0.69
CA LYS A 40 19.17 -11.54 0.56
C LYS A 40 18.57 -12.30 -0.63
N LYS A 41 17.45 -13.01 -0.40
CA LYS A 41 16.75 -13.72 -1.47
C LYS A 41 16.01 -12.68 -2.33
N LYS A 42 16.48 -12.49 -3.56
CA LYS A 42 15.84 -11.56 -4.50
C LYS A 42 14.69 -12.22 -5.23
N LEU A 43 13.65 -11.40 -5.49
CA LEU A 43 12.57 -11.80 -6.38
C LEU A 43 13.09 -11.85 -7.82
N GLU A 44 12.94 -12.99 -8.48
CA GLU A 44 13.39 -13.20 -9.86
C GLU A 44 12.28 -12.95 -10.89
N ASN A 45 11.05 -13.38 -10.56
CA ASN A 45 9.89 -13.18 -11.44
C ASN A 45 9.15 -11.91 -11.03
N PHE A 46 9.05 -10.95 -11.94
CA PHE A 46 8.37 -9.68 -11.71
C PHE A 46 7.80 -9.11 -13.02
N ILE A 47 6.89 -8.15 -12.88
CA ILE A 47 6.26 -7.48 -14.02
C ILE A 47 6.99 -6.15 -14.26
N LYS A 48 7.51 -5.95 -15.47
CA LYS A 48 8.08 -4.65 -15.88
C LYS A 48 6.97 -3.73 -16.37
N ARG A 49 6.92 -2.51 -15.82
CA ARG A 49 6.00 -1.46 -16.21
C ARG A 49 6.76 -0.20 -16.65
N ASN A 50 7.34 -0.25 -17.83
CA ASN A 50 8.19 0.80 -18.38
C ASN A 50 7.41 1.91 -19.12
N PHE A 51 6.11 1.72 -19.32
CA PHE A 51 5.23 2.67 -20.01
C PHE A 51 4.21 3.27 -19.04
N SER A 52 3.77 4.48 -19.35
CA SER A 52 2.76 5.19 -18.57
C SER A 52 1.46 4.38 -18.49
N VAL A 53 0.87 4.32 -17.28
CA VAL A 53 -0.46 3.71 -17.08
C VAL A 53 -1.57 4.55 -17.69
N ILE A 54 -1.32 5.83 -18.01
CA ILE A 54 -2.33 6.75 -18.55
C ILE A 54 -2.51 6.57 -20.07
N ASP A 55 -1.43 6.56 -20.84
CA ASP A 55 -1.48 6.50 -22.30
C ASP A 55 -0.83 5.26 -22.91
N LYS A 56 -0.06 4.50 -22.12
CA LYS A 56 0.67 3.29 -22.55
C LYS A 56 1.73 3.52 -23.65
N LEU A 57 2.01 4.76 -24.01
CA LEU A 57 2.91 5.14 -25.11
C LEU A 57 4.25 5.67 -24.60
N ASN A 58 4.22 6.50 -23.57
CA ASN A 58 5.41 7.18 -23.10
C ASN A 58 6.22 6.32 -22.15
N GLN A 59 7.54 6.34 -22.36
CA GLN A 59 8.48 5.71 -21.43
C GLN A 59 8.57 6.52 -20.13
N ILE A 60 8.80 5.81 -19.05
CA ILE A 60 8.89 6.39 -17.72
C ILE A 60 10.35 6.80 -17.42
N GLU A 61 10.53 8.06 -17.03
CA GLU A 61 11.79 8.56 -16.50
C GLU A 61 12.00 8.06 -15.07
N GLU A 62 13.14 7.41 -14.79
CA GLU A 62 13.47 6.95 -13.43
C GLU A 62 13.71 8.13 -12.48
N LEU A 63 13.09 8.10 -11.31
CA LEU A 63 13.27 9.08 -10.22
C LEU A 63 14.19 8.57 -9.12
N ILE A 64 13.98 7.34 -8.66
CA ILE A 64 14.76 6.69 -7.60
C ILE A 64 14.63 5.18 -7.66
N THR A 65 15.66 4.49 -7.22
CA THR A 65 15.61 3.06 -6.89
C THR A 65 16.05 2.85 -5.44
N LEU A 66 15.13 2.35 -4.61
CA LEU A 66 15.45 1.84 -3.28
C LEU A 66 15.83 0.36 -3.44
N LYS A 67 17.15 0.09 -3.36
CA LYS A 67 17.68 -1.26 -3.57
C LYS A 67 17.34 -2.19 -2.41
N ASP A 68 17.11 -3.46 -2.75
CA ASP A 68 16.87 -4.51 -1.77
C ASP A 68 15.81 -4.13 -0.72
N PHE A 69 14.70 -3.51 -1.17
CA PHE A 69 13.58 -3.20 -0.27
C PHE A 69 12.83 -4.50 0.06
N PRO A 70 12.46 -4.75 1.32
CA PRO A 70 11.69 -5.94 1.69
C PRO A 70 10.30 -5.89 1.05
N ILE A 71 9.86 -7.02 0.46
CA ILE A 71 8.58 -7.06 -0.29
C ILE A 71 7.39 -6.86 0.65
N PHE A 72 7.42 -7.51 1.83
CA PHE A 72 6.32 -7.42 2.77
C PHE A 72 6.58 -6.39 3.87
N MET A 73 5.51 -5.79 4.33
CA MET A 73 5.50 -4.82 5.41
C MET A 73 5.21 -5.51 6.75
N GLY A 74 5.74 -4.94 7.85
CA GLY A 74 5.39 -5.38 9.19
C GLY A 74 6.24 -6.52 9.72
N CYS A 75 5.63 -7.40 10.50
CA CYS A 75 6.35 -8.39 11.33
C CYS A 75 6.08 -9.82 10.89
N THR A 76 7.07 -10.68 11.07
CA THR A 76 6.98 -12.10 10.72
C THR A 76 7.62 -12.99 11.80
N GLU A 77 7.19 -14.25 11.85
CA GLU A 77 7.80 -15.32 12.64
C GLU A 77 8.75 -16.19 11.81
N GLN A 78 8.76 -16.00 10.49
CA GLN A 78 9.59 -16.76 9.57
C GLN A 78 11.07 -16.48 9.76
N GLU A 79 11.93 -17.41 9.36
CA GLU A 79 13.37 -17.21 9.33
C GLU A 79 13.76 -16.13 8.30
N ILE A 80 14.79 -15.34 8.61
CA ILE A 80 15.24 -14.24 7.74
C ILE A 80 15.66 -14.71 6.34
N SER A 81 16.11 -15.95 6.20
CA SER A 81 16.47 -16.56 4.92
C SER A 81 15.29 -16.75 3.96
N GLN A 82 14.06 -16.64 4.47
CA GLN A 82 12.84 -16.72 3.68
C GLN A 82 12.34 -15.37 3.19
N ASP A 83 12.89 -14.28 3.74
CA ASP A 83 12.49 -12.92 3.34
C ASP A 83 12.84 -12.65 1.88
N LEU A 84 11.88 -12.08 1.17
CA LEU A 84 12.04 -11.66 -0.21
C LEU A 84 12.35 -10.16 -0.27
N PHE A 85 13.29 -9.82 -1.13
CA PHE A 85 13.71 -8.45 -1.38
C PHE A 85 13.60 -8.13 -2.86
N PHE A 86 13.32 -6.87 -3.16
CA PHE A 86 13.23 -6.42 -4.53
C PHE A 86 13.61 -4.94 -4.66
N ASP A 87 14.12 -4.54 -5.83
CA ASP A 87 14.45 -3.15 -6.11
C ASP A 87 13.16 -2.36 -6.38
N MET A 88 12.79 -1.49 -5.44
CA MET A 88 11.63 -0.61 -5.55
C MET A 88 11.99 0.60 -6.41
N LYS A 89 11.69 0.51 -7.71
CA LYS A 89 12.06 1.50 -8.73
C LYS A 89 10.88 2.39 -9.08
N TRP A 90 10.99 3.67 -8.76
CA TRP A 90 9.98 4.69 -9.05
C TRP A 90 10.36 5.55 -10.23
N GLY A 91 9.40 5.88 -11.06
CA GLY A 91 9.58 6.77 -12.20
C GLY A 91 8.36 7.65 -12.44
N ILE A 92 8.50 8.60 -13.36
CA ILE A 92 7.50 9.60 -13.71
C ILE A 92 7.29 9.65 -15.22
N ASP A 93 6.04 9.79 -15.64
CA ASP A 93 5.67 10.09 -17.02
C ASP A 93 5.87 11.58 -17.32
N SER A 94 6.66 11.89 -18.34
CA SER A 94 6.97 13.27 -18.72
C SER A 94 5.79 14.04 -19.34
N THR A 95 4.75 13.34 -19.79
CA THR A 95 3.59 13.94 -20.48
C THR A 95 2.40 14.20 -19.58
N THR A 96 2.24 13.40 -18.53
CA THR A 96 1.13 13.55 -17.58
C THR A 96 1.61 13.91 -16.18
N GLY A 97 2.84 13.52 -15.82
CA GLY A 97 3.38 13.68 -14.48
C GLY A 97 2.99 12.58 -13.50
N ILE A 98 2.29 11.51 -13.95
CA ILE A 98 1.97 10.41 -13.03
C ILE A 98 3.24 9.70 -12.59
N ILE A 99 3.34 9.44 -11.29
CA ILE A 99 4.46 8.70 -10.70
C ILE A 99 4.04 7.27 -10.48
N GLN A 100 4.86 6.33 -10.93
CA GLN A 100 4.55 4.90 -10.86
C GLN A 100 5.76 4.05 -10.52
N LEU A 101 5.51 2.92 -9.88
CA LEU A 101 6.48 1.87 -9.67
C LEU A 101 6.73 1.15 -11.00
N MET A 102 7.99 1.00 -11.38
CA MET A 102 8.39 0.41 -12.67
C MET A 102 8.56 -1.11 -12.59
N ASN A 103 8.89 -1.64 -11.42
CA ASN A 103 9.04 -3.06 -11.16
C ASN A 103 7.94 -3.52 -10.19
N LEU A 104 7.03 -4.36 -10.64
CA LEU A 104 5.88 -4.81 -9.85
C LEU A 104 6.09 -6.24 -9.36
N VAL A 105 5.73 -6.50 -8.12
CA VAL A 105 5.66 -7.84 -7.55
C VAL A 105 4.40 -8.52 -8.08
N PRO A 106 4.43 -9.79 -8.53
CA PRO A 106 3.21 -10.49 -8.91
C PRO A 106 2.18 -10.56 -7.77
N LEU A 107 0.90 -10.35 -8.07
CA LEU A 107 -0.15 -10.29 -7.05
C LEU A 107 -0.29 -11.58 -6.25
N GLU A 108 -0.07 -12.74 -6.88
CA GLU A 108 -0.07 -14.07 -6.24
C GLU A 108 1.04 -14.23 -5.18
N ILE A 109 2.10 -13.43 -5.26
CA ILE A 109 3.14 -13.37 -4.23
C ILE A 109 2.75 -12.38 -3.15
N LEU A 110 2.28 -11.20 -3.56
CA LEU A 110 1.98 -10.09 -2.65
C LEU A 110 0.78 -10.42 -1.74
N TYR A 111 -0.23 -11.09 -2.27
CA TYR A 111 -1.45 -11.50 -1.56
C TYR A 111 -1.49 -13.00 -1.22
N LYS A 112 -0.33 -13.62 -1.02
CA LYS A 112 -0.24 -15.03 -0.61
C LYS A 112 -0.86 -15.29 0.76
N GLU A 113 -0.78 -14.30 1.64
CA GLU A 113 -1.37 -14.32 2.98
C GLU A 113 -2.23 -13.07 3.14
N GLN A 114 -3.26 -13.15 3.98
CA GLN A 114 -4.09 -11.99 4.21
C GLN A 114 -3.30 -10.89 4.90
N HIS A 115 -3.43 -9.68 4.41
CA HIS A 115 -2.98 -8.48 5.11
C HIS A 115 -3.89 -8.25 6.32
N MET A 116 -3.29 -7.99 7.48
CA MET A 116 -4.09 -7.66 8.66
C MET A 116 -4.84 -6.35 8.43
N ASP A 117 -6.13 -6.34 8.76
CA ASP A 117 -6.92 -5.12 8.74
C ASP A 117 -6.21 -4.01 9.51
N ALA A 118 -6.24 -2.83 8.94
CA ALA A 118 -5.74 -1.65 9.62
C ALA A 118 -6.64 -1.38 10.84
N THR A 119 -6.01 -1.24 12.00
CA THR A 119 -6.71 -1.13 13.30
C THR A 119 -6.44 0.23 13.95
N GLY A 120 -7.35 0.64 14.83
CA GLY A 120 -7.24 1.86 15.63
C GLY A 120 -8.40 2.82 15.41
N SER A 121 -8.50 3.82 16.29
CA SER A 121 -9.65 4.73 16.35
C SER A 121 -9.91 5.50 15.05
N THR A 122 -8.88 5.79 14.26
CA THR A 122 -9.02 6.45 12.96
C THR A 122 -9.71 5.55 11.95
N TRP A 123 -9.35 4.25 11.92
CA TRP A 123 -9.97 3.27 11.04
C TRP A 123 -11.39 2.95 11.45
N ASP A 124 -11.68 2.93 12.77
CA ASP A 124 -13.06 2.76 13.24
C ASP A 124 -13.95 3.91 12.80
N ARG A 125 -13.46 5.17 12.91
CA ARG A 125 -14.19 6.34 12.41
C ARG A 125 -14.33 6.31 10.88
N TYR A 126 -13.26 5.97 10.16
CA TYR A 126 -13.29 5.82 8.71
C TYR A 126 -14.36 4.83 8.25
N ASN A 127 -14.37 3.63 8.82
CA ASN A 127 -15.36 2.60 8.46
C ASN A 127 -16.81 3.02 8.80
N ASN A 128 -17.01 3.75 9.90
CA ASN A 128 -18.35 4.27 10.23
C ASN A 128 -18.79 5.33 9.23
N GLU A 129 -17.95 6.31 8.96
CA GLU A 129 -18.27 7.40 8.01
C GLU A 129 -18.43 6.89 6.57
N LEU A 130 -17.62 5.89 6.15
CA LEU A 130 -17.76 5.27 4.85
C LEU A 130 -19.08 4.45 4.76
N ALA A 131 -19.46 3.72 5.82
CA ALA A 131 -20.71 3.00 5.86
C ALA A 131 -21.91 3.95 5.74
N ASP A 132 -21.90 5.04 6.51
CA ASP A 132 -22.94 6.09 6.43
C ASP A 132 -22.98 6.75 5.04
N TYR A 133 -21.81 7.00 4.44
CA TYR A 133 -21.70 7.55 3.09
C TYR A 133 -22.29 6.59 2.04
N ILE A 134 -21.95 5.30 2.14
CA ILE A 134 -22.46 4.27 1.23
C ILE A 134 -23.98 4.17 1.33
N VAL A 135 -24.54 4.06 2.53
CA VAL A 135 -26.01 3.94 2.73
C VAL A 135 -26.73 5.16 2.17
N ARG A 136 -26.18 6.37 2.31
CA ARG A 136 -26.79 7.59 1.75
C ARG A 136 -26.79 7.66 0.21
N HIS A 137 -25.84 7.01 -0.45
CA HIS A 137 -25.66 7.08 -1.91
C HIS A 137 -26.07 5.77 -2.61
N ASN A 138 -26.32 4.70 -1.85
CA ASN A 138 -26.77 3.42 -2.37
C ASN A 138 -28.29 3.41 -2.52
N GLU A 139 -28.77 3.02 -3.71
CA GLU A 139 -30.19 2.88 -4.03
C GLU A 139 -30.59 1.41 -4.26
N SER A 140 -29.64 0.48 -4.08
CA SER A 140 -29.82 -0.94 -4.38
C SER A 140 -29.86 -1.81 -3.14
N ILE A 141 -30.73 -2.81 -3.15
CA ILE A 141 -30.70 -3.86 -2.13
C ILE A 141 -29.61 -4.92 -2.38
N ASN A 142 -29.06 -4.99 -3.59
CA ASN A 142 -28.01 -5.96 -3.93
C ASN A 142 -26.69 -5.25 -4.14
N VAL A 143 -25.75 -5.52 -3.27
CA VAL A 143 -24.44 -4.85 -3.21
C VAL A 143 -23.31 -5.88 -3.34
N LEU A 144 -22.28 -5.54 -4.10
CA LEU A 144 -21.02 -6.27 -4.16
C LEU A 144 -19.89 -5.42 -3.60
N GLU A 145 -19.20 -5.91 -2.59
CA GLU A 145 -17.94 -5.35 -2.12
C GLU A 145 -16.78 -6.14 -2.74
N ILE A 146 -15.77 -5.44 -3.26
CA ILE A 146 -14.52 -6.02 -3.76
C ILE A 146 -13.44 -5.74 -2.73
N GLY A 147 -12.76 -6.79 -2.25
CA GLY A 147 -11.69 -6.66 -1.26
C GLY A 147 -12.23 -6.43 0.16
N GLY A 148 -13.28 -7.14 0.57
CA GLY A 148 -13.96 -6.93 1.84
C GLY A 148 -13.23 -7.46 3.08
N GLY A 149 -12.09 -8.14 2.93
CA GLY A 149 -11.21 -8.59 4.01
C GLY A 149 -11.93 -9.41 5.08
N SER A 150 -12.12 -8.81 6.27
CA SER A 150 -12.82 -9.41 7.42
C SER A 150 -14.35 -9.23 7.38
N GLY A 151 -14.88 -8.47 6.44
CA GLY A 151 -16.32 -8.14 6.37
C GLY A 151 -16.76 -7.04 7.34
N SER A 152 -15.82 -6.32 7.96
CA SER A 152 -16.16 -5.32 8.99
C SER A 152 -16.97 -4.14 8.44
N LEU A 153 -16.72 -3.71 7.20
CA LEU A 153 -17.53 -2.68 6.54
C LEU A 153 -18.93 -3.21 6.20
N ALA A 154 -19.02 -4.43 5.68
CA ALA A 154 -20.29 -5.09 5.37
C ALA A 154 -21.20 -5.15 6.59
N GLN A 155 -20.68 -5.58 7.75
CA GLN A 155 -21.45 -5.65 9.00
C GLN A 155 -21.97 -4.29 9.45
N LYS A 156 -21.19 -3.22 9.29
CA LYS A 156 -21.62 -1.86 9.61
C LYS A 156 -22.75 -1.40 8.68
N ILE A 157 -22.63 -1.63 7.37
CA ILE A 157 -23.63 -1.28 6.38
C ILE A 157 -24.95 -2.04 6.64
N MET A 158 -24.87 -3.36 6.86
CA MET A 158 -26.04 -4.20 7.15
C MET A 158 -26.70 -3.84 8.50
N THR A 159 -25.94 -3.29 9.46
CA THR A 159 -26.50 -2.75 10.71
C THR A 159 -27.28 -1.46 10.46
N LEU A 160 -26.83 -0.61 9.53
CA LEU A 160 -27.51 0.64 9.16
C LEU A 160 -28.72 0.40 8.26
N ASP A 161 -28.64 -0.60 7.38
CA ASP A 161 -29.72 -1.01 6.47
C ASP A 161 -29.72 -2.54 6.31
N ASN A 162 -30.60 -3.18 7.05
CA ASN A 162 -30.75 -4.64 7.06
C ASN A 162 -31.49 -5.23 5.85
N SER A 163 -31.94 -4.38 4.92
CA SER A 163 -32.52 -4.82 3.65
C SER A 163 -31.50 -5.19 2.60
N ILE A 164 -30.21 -4.86 2.82
CA ILE A 164 -29.16 -5.05 1.85
C ILE A 164 -28.70 -6.52 1.80
N ASN A 165 -28.76 -7.10 0.61
CA ASN A 165 -28.14 -8.39 0.28
C ASN A 165 -26.68 -8.17 -0.05
N TYR A 166 -25.81 -8.56 0.86
CA TYR A 166 -24.37 -8.28 0.74
C TYR A 166 -23.61 -9.45 0.14
N LYS A 167 -22.76 -9.16 -0.85
CA LYS A 167 -21.82 -10.10 -1.45
C LYS A 167 -20.41 -9.51 -1.38
N ILE A 168 -19.43 -10.34 -1.07
CA ILE A 168 -18.01 -9.97 -1.06
C ILE A 168 -17.24 -10.87 -2.02
N VAL A 169 -16.34 -10.26 -2.81
CA VAL A 169 -15.27 -10.96 -3.56
C VAL A 169 -13.95 -10.61 -2.92
N GLU A 170 -13.28 -11.63 -2.37
CA GLU A 170 -12.03 -11.46 -1.61
C GLU A 170 -11.14 -12.69 -1.80
N PRO A 171 -9.85 -12.57 -2.20
CA PRO A 171 -8.98 -13.71 -2.46
C PRO A 171 -8.51 -14.45 -1.19
N ASN A 172 -8.63 -13.84 -0.01
CA ASN A 172 -8.26 -14.46 1.26
C ASN A 172 -9.27 -14.10 2.36
N PRO A 173 -10.53 -14.52 2.26
CA PRO A 173 -11.58 -14.08 3.19
C PRO A 173 -11.39 -14.64 4.60
N ILE A 174 -11.54 -13.78 5.63
CA ILE A 174 -11.69 -14.21 7.05
C ILE A 174 -13.10 -13.79 7.55
N ILE A 175 -14.13 -14.19 6.85
CA ILE A 175 -15.50 -13.77 7.13
C ILE A 175 -16.26 -14.97 7.69
N ASP A 176 -16.71 -14.88 8.94
CA ASP A 176 -17.52 -15.91 9.61
C ASP A 176 -19.00 -15.49 9.75
N ASP A 177 -19.46 -14.58 8.92
CA ASP A 177 -20.84 -14.10 8.89
C ASP A 177 -21.62 -14.82 7.79
N LYS A 178 -22.62 -15.61 8.18
CA LYS A 178 -23.42 -16.43 7.25
C LYS A 178 -24.41 -15.62 6.40
N GLU A 179 -24.69 -14.40 6.78
CA GLU A 179 -25.56 -13.48 6.03
C GLU A 179 -24.81 -12.84 4.85
N ILE A 180 -23.48 -12.87 4.87
CA ILE A 180 -22.62 -12.34 3.81
C ILE A 180 -22.26 -13.47 2.85
N LYS A 181 -22.60 -13.33 1.58
CA LYS A 181 -22.17 -14.26 0.54
C LYS A 181 -20.74 -13.94 0.09
N VAL A 182 -19.82 -14.86 0.33
CA VAL A 182 -18.40 -14.70 -0.01
C VAL A 182 -18.03 -15.48 -1.27
N ILE A 183 -17.26 -14.85 -2.17
CA ILE A 183 -16.63 -15.46 -3.34
C ILE A 183 -15.11 -15.36 -3.10
N ASP A 184 -14.48 -16.52 -2.87
CA ASP A 184 -13.04 -16.65 -2.64
C ASP A 184 -12.30 -16.61 -3.98
N SER A 185 -12.02 -15.39 -4.45
CA SER A 185 -11.25 -15.14 -5.67
C SER A 185 -10.86 -13.66 -5.80
N PHE A 186 -9.94 -13.38 -6.72
CA PHE A 186 -9.78 -12.02 -7.23
C PHE A 186 -10.99 -11.60 -8.05
N PHE A 187 -11.30 -10.30 -8.04
CA PHE A 187 -12.35 -9.74 -8.88
C PHE A 187 -11.81 -9.57 -10.32
N ASP A 188 -12.34 -10.36 -11.22
CA ASP A 188 -11.98 -10.36 -12.64
C ASP A 188 -13.22 -10.49 -13.55
N GLU A 189 -12.99 -10.64 -14.84
CA GLU A 189 -14.04 -10.77 -15.86
C GLU A 189 -14.88 -12.07 -15.75
N ASN A 190 -14.45 -13.04 -14.95
CA ASN A 190 -15.19 -14.27 -14.72
C ASN A 190 -16.27 -14.12 -13.64
N ILE A 191 -16.23 -13.05 -12.86
CA ILE A 191 -17.27 -12.74 -11.87
C ILE A 191 -18.48 -12.16 -12.58
N SER A 192 -19.54 -12.96 -12.74
CA SER A 192 -20.74 -12.56 -13.43
C SER A 192 -21.73 -11.77 -12.55
N ASN A 193 -22.44 -10.84 -13.15
CA ASN A 193 -23.61 -10.19 -12.55
C ASN A 193 -24.88 -10.72 -13.23
N ASP A 194 -25.33 -11.87 -12.77
CA ASP A 194 -26.46 -12.56 -13.37
C ASP A 194 -27.74 -11.70 -13.32
N ASN A 195 -28.34 -11.49 -14.50
CA ASN A 195 -29.54 -10.66 -14.69
C ASN A 195 -29.41 -9.21 -14.20
N ASN A 196 -28.18 -8.67 -14.09
CA ASN A 196 -27.91 -7.31 -13.60
C ASN A 196 -28.55 -7.04 -12.21
N GLN A 197 -28.57 -8.04 -11.35
CA GLN A 197 -29.19 -7.91 -10.02
C GLN A 197 -28.41 -6.99 -9.10
N THR A 198 -27.06 -7.04 -9.16
CA THR A 198 -26.20 -6.15 -8.40
C THR A 198 -26.11 -4.80 -9.12
N GLN A 199 -26.55 -3.75 -8.47
CA GLN A 199 -26.55 -2.39 -9.03
C GLN A 199 -25.55 -1.46 -8.33
N THR A 200 -24.94 -1.91 -7.23
CA THR A 200 -23.91 -1.14 -6.52
C THR A 200 -22.70 -2.00 -6.27
N VAL A 201 -21.53 -1.47 -6.65
CA VAL A 201 -20.20 -2.00 -6.31
C VAL A 201 -19.55 -1.10 -5.29
N ILE A 202 -18.93 -1.69 -4.28
CA ILE A 202 -18.26 -0.99 -3.18
C ILE A 202 -16.78 -1.40 -3.13
N LEU A 203 -15.90 -0.44 -2.84
CA LEU A 203 -14.50 -0.69 -2.46
C LEU A 203 -14.12 0.17 -1.25
N SER A 204 -13.30 -0.41 -0.38
CA SER A 204 -12.67 0.31 0.72
C SER A 204 -11.16 0.13 0.67
N GLN A 205 -10.42 1.15 0.24
CA GLN A 205 -8.96 1.12 0.14
C GLN A 205 -8.45 -0.07 -0.72
N VAL A 206 -8.96 -0.20 -1.94
CA VAL A 206 -8.60 -1.27 -2.88
C VAL A 206 -8.10 -0.72 -4.21
N LEU A 207 -8.67 0.40 -4.71
CA LEU A 207 -8.36 0.91 -6.03
C LEU A 207 -6.89 1.37 -6.16
N GLU A 208 -6.26 1.82 -5.08
CA GLU A 208 -4.84 2.16 -4.99
C GLU A 208 -3.89 0.98 -5.21
N HIS A 209 -4.41 -0.24 -5.03
CA HIS A 209 -3.69 -1.49 -5.26
C HIS A 209 -3.78 -1.96 -6.73
N ALA A 210 -4.63 -1.33 -7.54
CA ALA A 210 -4.78 -1.70 -8.94
C ALA A 210 -3.50 -1.35 -9.74
N TYR A 211 -2.83 -2.37 -10.31
CA TYR A 211 -1.64 -2.16 -11.14
C TYR A 211 -1.98 -1.45 -12.45
N TYR A 212 -3.15 -1.71 -12.98
CA TYR A 212 -3.69 -1.16 -14.21
C TYR A 212 -5.11 -0.64 -13.97
N PRO A 213 -5.24 0.61 -13.49
CA PRO A 213 -6.53 1.14 -13.02
C PRO A 213 -7.60 1.21 -14.11
N PHE A 214 -7.23 1.44 -15.38
CA PHE A 214 -8.21 1.43 -16.48
C PHE A 214 -8.82 0.06 -16.73
N GLU A 215 -8.00 -0.99 -16.68
CA GLU A 215 -8.44 -2.38 -16.83
C GLU A 215 -9.34 -2.79 -15.66
N PHE A 216 -8.95 -2.43 -14.46
CA PHE A 216 -9.75 -2.70 -13.27
C PHE A 216 -11.11 -1.98 -13.30
N LEU A 217 -11.12 -0.69 -13.64
CA LEU A 217 -12.37 0.06 -13.80
C LEU A 217 -13.21 -0.45 -14.97
N LYS A 218 -12.60 -0.94 -16.05
CA LYS A 218 -13.32 -1.58 -17.16
C LYS A 218 -14.04 -2.86 -16.69
N THR A 219 -13.42 -3.65 -15.82
CA THR A 219 -14.08 -4.84 -15.24
C THR A 219 -15.28 -4.43 -14.39
N ILE A 220 -15.15 -3.41 -13.53
CA ILE A 220 -16.28 -2.86 -12.76
C ILE A 220 -17.36 -2.29 -13.68
N TYR A 221 -16.98 -1.55 -14.73
CA TYR A 221 -17.90 -1.01 -15.71
C TYR A 221 -18.72 -2.12 -16.40
N ASN A 222 -18.05 -3.18 -16.85
CA ASN A 222 -18.73 -4.31 -17.51
C ASN A 222 -19.66 -5.07 -16.56
N TYR A 223 -19.30 -5.14 -15.28
CA TYR A 223 -20.10 -5.80 -14.25
C TYR A 223 -21.39 -5.05 -13.92
N LEU A 224 -21.34 -3.73 -13.83
CA LEU A 224 -22.49 -2.89 -13.46
C LEU A 224 -23.48 -2.72 -14.62
N PRO A 225 -24.79 -2.67 -14.36
CA PRO A 225 -25.77 -2.19 -15.34
C PRO A 225 -25.60 -0.68 -15.59
N LEU A 226 -26.18 -0.16 -16.66
CA LEU A 226 -26.25 1.28 -16.91
C LEU A 226 -27.01 1.98 -15.77
N GLY A 227 -26.50 3.09 -15.26
CA GLY A 227 -27.00 3.78 -14.07
C GLY A 227 -26.59 3.12 -12.75
N GLY A 228 -25.88 1.98 -12.80
CA GLY A 228 -25.35 1.35 -11.60
C GLY A 228 -24.32 2.20 -10.89
N LYS A 229 -24.24 2.08 -9.57
CA LYS A 229 -23.38 2.90 -8.71
C LYS A 229 -22.06 2.19 -8.41
N PHE A 230 -20.98 2.96 -8.36
CA PHE A 230 -19.72 2.54 -7.82
C PHE A 230 -19.33 3.51 -6.71
N ILE A 231 -19.28 3.02 -5.45
CA ILE A 231 -19.08 3.84 -4.25
C ILE A 231 -17.84 3.33 -3.54
N PHE A 232 -16.88 4.22 -3.26
CA PHE A 232 -15.62 3.77 -2.69
C PHE A 232 -14.90 4.81 -1.84
N GLY A 233 -14.09 4.31 -0.89
CA GLY A 233 -13.12 5.10 -0.15
C GLY A 233 -11.73 4.92 -0.75
N TYR A 234 -11.00 6.04 -0.90
CA TYR A 234 -9.68 6.10 -1.50
C TYR A 234 -8.73 6.93 -0.63
N PRO A 235 -7.44 6.54 -0.44
CA PRO A 235 -6.52 7.29 0.42
C PRO A 235 -6.19 8.66 -0.18
N ASN A 236 -6.04 9.67 0.67
CA ASN A 236 -5.60 11.00 0.23
C ASN A 236 -4.08 11.00 -0.02
N LEU A 237 -3.66 10.35 -1.13
CA LEU A 237 -2.24 10.13 -1.45
C LEU A 237 -1.46 11.43 -1.62
N GLU A 238 -2.08 12.49 -2.16
CA GLU A 238 -1.41 13.78 -2.30
C GLU A 238 -1.08 14.39 -0.95
N TYR A 239 -2.03 14.36 -0.01
CA TYR A 239 -1.79 14.82 1.36
C TYR A 239 -0.70 13.99 2.05
N PHE A 240 -0.78 12.65 1.96
CA PHE A 240 0.22 11.77 2.56
C PHE A 240 1.62 12.07 2.04
N PHE A 241 1.75 12.23 0.73
CA PHE A 241 3.03 12.47 0.10
C PHE A 241 3.60 13.85 0.42
N LYS A 242 2.77 14.91 0.40
CA LYS A 242 3.15 16.27 0.84
C LYS A 242 3.63 16.28 2.28
N ASN A 243 3.02 15.49 3.16
CA ASN A 243 3.39 15.38 4.57
C ASN A 243 4.49 14.33 4.84
N LYS A 244 5.09 13.77 3.79
CA LYS A 244 6.22 12.83 3.88
C LYS A 244 5.88 11.48 4.52
N PHE A 245 4.64 11.04 4.40
CA PHE A 245 4.21 9.74 4.87
C PHE A 245 4.64 8.66 3.88
N THR A 246 5.48 7.74 4.34
CA THR A 246 6.11 6.71 3.49
C THR A 246 5.16 5.59 3.08
N ASN A 247 4.01 5.43 3.73
CA ASN A 247 2.98 4.47 3.32
C ASN A 247 2.21 4.89 2.06
N ALA A 248 2.42 6.10 1.54
CA ALA A 248 1.80 6.56 0.29
C ALA A 248 2.26 5.77 -0.95
N ILE A 249 3.47 5.22 -0.91
CA ILE A 249 4.09 4.47 -1.99
C ILE A 249 4.79 3.22 -1.44
N ASN A 250 4.54 2.07 -2.02
CA ASN A 250 5.16 0.79 -1.66
C ASN A 250 4.89 -0.24 -2.78
N PHE A 251 5.14 -1.53 -2.56
CA PHE A 251 4.86 -2.56 -3.55
C PHE A 251 3.36 -2.84 -3.76
N GLU A 252 2.51 -2.41 -2.85
CA GLU A 252 1.04 -2.49 -3.00
C GLU A 252 0.49 -1.19 -3.61
N HIS A 253 0.89 -0.02 -3.10
CA HIS A 253 0.53 1.30 -3.64
C HIS A 253 1.52 1.67 -4.75
N THR A 254 1.30 1.13 -5.94
CA THR A 254 2.26 1.22 -7.06
C THR A 254 2.12 2.46 -7.93
N LEU A 255 1.15 3.31 -7.62
CA LEU A 255 0.84 4.55 -8.33
C LEU A 255 0.66 5.69 -7.33
N LEU A 256 1.29 6.83 -7.56
CA LEU A 256 0.90 8.06 -6.89
C LEU A 256 -0.31 8.65 -7.62
N MET A 257 -1.42 7.89 -7.62
CA MET A 257 -2.67 8.26 -8.26
C MET A 257 -3.45 9.18 -7.32
N THR A 258 -3.12 10.48 -7.35
CA THR A 258 -3.86 11.48 -6.59
C THR A 258 -5.29 11.61 -7.11
N ASP A 259 -6.15 12.29 -6.38
CA ASP A 259 -7.54 12.54 -6.79
C ASP A 259 -7.64 13.26 -8.15
N TYR A 260 -6.62 14.03 -8.54
CA TYR A 260 -6.52 14.63 -9.87
C TYR A 260 -6.50 13.57 -10.99
N TYR A 261 -5.66 12.54 -10.85
CA TYR A 261 -5.62 11.44 -11.82
C TYR A 261 -6.84 10.54 -11.71
N LEU A 262 -7.32 10.31 -10.50
CA LEU A 262 -8.49 9.47 -10.25
C LEU A 262 -9.75 10.04 -10.92
N ASP A 263 -9.99 11.36 -10.78
CA ASP A 263 -11.10 12.05 -11.45
C ASP A 263 -11.02 11.91 -12.99
N PHE A 264 -9.80 12.00 -13.55
CA PHE A 264 -9.59 11.80 -14.99
C PHE A 264 -9.85 10.35 -15.42
N ILE A 265 -9.30 9.38 -14.68
CA ILE A 265 -9.43 7.95 -15.00
C ILE A 265 -10.88 7.49 -14.91
N LEU A 266 -11.63 7.94 -13.89
CA LEU A 266 -13.06 7.66 -13.75
C LEU A 266 -13.85 8.18 -14.95
N LYS A 267 -13.67 9.44 -15.32
CA LYS A 267 -14.34 10.05 -16.48
C LYS A 267 -14.01 9.30 -17.78
N LYS A 268 -12.73 8.99 -17.99
CA LYS A 268 -12.28 8.26 -19.18
C LYS A 268 -12.77 6.82 -19.22
N SER A 269 -13.13 6.26 -18.07
CA SER A 269 -13.76 4.94 -17.93
C SER A 269 -15.29 4.98 -17.94
N SER A 270 -15.89 6.10 -18.38
CA SER A 270 -17.34 6.33 -18.47
C SER A 270 -18.08 6.22 -17.13
N PHE A 271 -17.44 6.72 -16.09
CA PHE A 271 -18.06 6.96 -14.79
C PHE A 271 -18.27 8.44 -14.54
N LYS A 272 -19.51 8.85 -14.24
CA LYS A 272 -19.88 10.20 -13.84
C LYS A 272 -19.73 10.32 -12.34
N ILE A 273 -18.91 11.25 -11.86
CA ILE A 273 -18.78 11.55 -10.44
C ILE A 273 -20.06 12.28 -10.00
N LEU A 274 -20.78 11.70 -9.04
CA LEU A 274 -21.98 12.25 -8.45
C LEU A 274 -21.67 13.03 -7.17
N ASP A 275 -20.79 12.46 -6.33
CA ASP A 275 -20.33 13.09 -5.10
C ASP A 275 -18.86 12.74 -4.82
N LYS A 276 -18.17 13.64 -4.15
CA LYS A 276 -16.79 13.50 -3.71
C LYS A 276 -16.61 14.23 -2.39
N THR A 277 -16.39 13.48 -1.31
CA THR A 277 -16.32 14.01 0.06
C THR A 277 -15.03 13.60 0.74
N ASN A 278 -14.35 14.56 1.39
CA ASN A 278 -13.14 14.25 2.17
C ASN A 278 -13.51 13.73 3.56
N PHE A 279 -12.89 12.62 3.93
CA PHE A 279 -12.85 12.15 5.31
C PHE A 279 -11.53 12.61 5.94
N GLU A 280 -11.60 13.69 6.74
CA GLU A 280 -10.43 14.34 7.35
C GLU A 280 -9.34 14.64 6.27
N ASN A 281 -8.07 14.43 6.63
CA ASN A 281 -6.95 14.40 5.68
C ASN A 281 -6.54 12.96 5.28
N HIS A 282 -7.35 11.98 5.66
CA HIS A 282 -7.02 10.56 5.54
C HIS A 282 -7.49 9.98 4.21
N SER A 283 -8.74 10.21 3.83
CA SER A 283 -9.34 9.58 2.67
C SER A 283 -10.32 10.50 1.94
N ILE A 284 -10.71 10.08 0.75
CA ILE A 284 -11.71 10.73 -0.08
C ILE A 284 -12.75 9.66 -0.43
N PHE A 285 -14.01 9.95 -0.19
CA PHE A 285 -15.13 9.09 -0.58
C PHE A 285 -15.67 9.56 -1.92
N TYR A 286 -15.98 8.61 -2.78
CA TYR A 286 -16.54 8.82 -4.11
C TYR A 286 -17.85 8.05 -4.26
N SER A 287 -18.83 8.70 -4.84
CA SER A 287 -20.01 8.08 -5.43
C SER A 287 -20.01 8.38 -6.92
N VAL A 288 -19.93 7.36 -7.76
CA VAL A 288 -19.92 7.52 -9.22
C VAL A 288 -20.97 6.60 -9.85
N GLU A 289 -21.45 6.99 -11.03
CA GLU A 289 -22.47 6.28 -11.78
C GLU A 289 -21.94 5.85 -13.13
N LYS A 290 -22.21 4.60 -13.53
CA LYS A 290 -21.95 4.12 -14.87
C LYS A 290 -22.87 4.84 -15.86
N ILE A 291 -22.26 5.55 -16.81
CA ILE A 291 -22.96 6.20 -17.93
C ILE A 291 -22.66 5.48 -19.24
N GLU A 292 -23.42 5.80 -20.30
CA GLU A 292 -23.05 5.36 -21.63
C GLU A 292 -21.65 5.82 -22.01
N VAL A 293 -20.98 5.04 -22.85
CA VAL A 293 -19.62 5.38 -23.28
C VAL A 293 -19.63 6.74 -23.96
N ASP A 294 -18.92 7.70 -23.36
CA ASP A 294 -18.71 9.01 -23.96
C ASP A 294 -17.43 8.97 -24.78
N TYR A 295 -17.57 9.10 -26.11
CA TYR A 295 -16.43 9.11 -27.03
C TYR A 295 -15.74 10.48 -27.15
N GLN A 296 -16.06 11.43 -26.28
CA GLN A 296 -15.35 12.71 -26.28
C GLN A 296 -13.89 12.49 -25.88
N GLU A 297 -13.01 13.19 -26.58
CA GLU A 297 -11.59 13.17 -26.22
C GLU A 297 -11.37 13.92 -24.91
N ILE A 298 -11.11 13.18 -23.85
CA ILE A 298 -10.77 13.74 -22.54
C ILE A 298 -9.25 13.80 -22.45
N SER A 299 -8.72 15.03 -22.40
CA SER A 299 -7.29 15.28 -22.16
C SER A 299 -7.01 15.50 -20.69
N ILE A 300 -5.78 15.19 -20.29
CA ILE A 300 -5.25 15.49 -18.95
C ILE A 300 -4.17 16.56 -19.07
N GLU A 301 -4.19 17.54 -18.18
CA GLU A 301 -3.14 18.55 -18.09
C GLU A 301 -1.83 17.92 -17.62
N ASN A 302 -0.72 18.30 -18.22
CA ASN A 302 0.59 17.85 -17.78
C ASN A 302 0.98 18.49 -16.44
N ARG A 303 1.18 17.66 -15.41
CA ARG A 303 1.65 18.09 -14.07
C ARG A 303 3.02 17.54 -13.71
N TYR A 304 3.86 17.27 -14.71
CA TYR A 304 5.19 16.70 -14.53
C TYR A 304 6.06 17.49 -13.54
N ASP A 305 6.22 18.80 -13.74
CA ASP A 305 7.07 19.62 -12.87
C ASP A 305 6.57 19.65 -11.42
N TYR A 306 5.25 19.71 -11.24
CA TYR A 306 4.62 19.72 -9.93
C TYR A 306 4.87 18.41 -9.16
N TYR A 307 4.58 17.27 -9.76
CA TYR A 307 4.75 15.98 -9.10
C TYR A 307 6.21 15.57 -8.98
N LYS A 308 7.05 15.88 -9.96
CA LYS A 308 8.50 15.67 -9.87
C LYS A 308 9.10 16.44 -8.70
N LYS A 309 8.78 17.73 -8.57
CA LYS A 309 9.23 18.55 -7.43
C LYS A 309 8.74 18.01 -6.09
N MET A 310 7.50 17.58 -6.03
CA MET A 310 6.92 16.99 -4.82
C MET A 310 7.67 15.70 -4.43
N PHE A 311 7.98 14.84 -5.40
CA PHE A 311 8.73 13.59 -5.19
C PHE A 311 10.17 13.85 -4.75
N VAL A 312 10.88 14.74 -5.41
CA VAL A 312 12.25 15.14 -5.02
C VAL A 312 12.26 15.69 -3.59
N ASN A 313 11.32 16.56 -3.24
CA ASN A 313 11.20 17.07 -1.87
C ASN A 313 10.92 15.96 -0.84
N PHE A 314 10.17 14.93 -1.20
CA PHE A 314 9.95 13.76 -0.35
C PHE A 314 11.25 12.99 -0.11
N VAL A 315 11.99 12.70 -1.16
CA VAL A 315 13.27 11.97 -1.08
C VAL A 315 14.31 12.76 -0.28
N ASP A 316 14.47 14.04 -0.58
CA ASP A 316 15.45 14.92 0.09
C ASP A 316 15.15 15.09 1.57
N HIS A 317 13.86 15.18 1.94
CA HIS A 317 13.46 15.20 3.35
C HIS A 317 13.94 13.96 4.09
N HIS A 318 13.70 12.76 3.53
CA HIS A 318 14.10 11.52 4.17
C HIS A 318 15.62 11.35 4.23
N LYS A 319 16.35 11.72 3.17
CA LYS A 319 17.82 11.69 3.18
C LYS A 319 18.39 12.58 4.29
N LYS A 320 17.94 13.84 4.39
CA LYS A 320 18.36 14.76 5.47
C LYS A 320 17.98 14.27 6.87
N LEU A 321 16.79 13.68 7.00
CA LEU A 321 16.37 13.07 8.25
C LEU A 321 17.34 11.96 8.68
N ILE A 322 17.70 11.08 7.75
CA ILE A 322 18.61 9.94 8.00
C ILE A 322 20.01 10.41 8.35
N GLU A 323 20.56 11.40 7.63
CA GLU A 323 21.85 12.00 7.96
C GLU A 323 21.87 12.50 9.42
N ASN A 324 20.87 13.29 9.82
CA ASN A 324 20.75 13.79 11.18
C ASN A 324 20.57 12.69 12.24
N LEU A 325 19.84 11.62 11.92
CA LEU A 325 19.67 10.49 12.82
C LEU A 325 20.98 9.72 12.97
N ASN A 326 21.69 9.45 11.88
CA ASN A 326 22.96 8.73 11.90
C ASN A 326 24.03 9.46 12.70
N ASP A 327 24.15 10.80 12.56
CA ASP A 327 25.07 11.62 13.38
C ASP A 327 24.80 11.46 14.87
N LYS A 328 23.51 11.45 15.29
CA LYS A 328 23.12 11.25 16.69
C LYS A 328 23.36 9.84 17.19
N ILE A 329 23.16 8.83 16.32
CA ILE A 329 23.45 7.42 16.61
C ILE A 329 24.94 7.23 16.90
N GLU A 330 25.83 7.81 16.08
CA GLU A 330 27.28 7.67 16.21
C GLU A 330 27.86 8.19 17.51
N ILE A 331 27.31 9.28 18.04
CA ILE A 331 27.78 9.89 19.29
C ILE A 331 27.19 9.26 20.57
N HIS A 332 26.13 8.46 20.41
CA HIS A 332 25.45 7.82 21.55
C HIS A 332 26.21 6.56 22.01
N LYS A 333 26.48 6.45 23.32
CA LYS A 333 27.24 5.33 23.88
C LYS A 333 26.38 4.25 24.53
N GLY A 334 25.10 4.52 24.72
CA GLY A 334 24.14 3.58 25.32
C GLY A 334 23.43 2.71 24.28
N PRO A 335 22.54 1.82 24.71
CA PRO A 335 21.75 1.01 23.83
C PRO A 335 20.75 1.85 23.03
N ILE A 336 20.56 1.49 21.76
CA ILE A 336 19.70 2.21 20.80
C ILE A 336 18.53 1.31 20.42
N TYR A 337 17.36 1.90 20.35
CA TYR A 337 16.11 1.24 19.97
C TYR A 337 15.41 2.02 18.87
N LEU A 338 14.70 1.31 17.98
CA LEU A 338 13.85 1.93 16.97
C LEU A 338 12.38 1.70 17.35
N PHE A 339 11.58 2.75 17.42
CA PHE A 339 10.15 2.62 17.74
C PHE A 339 9.31 2.52 16.46
N GLY A 340 8.43 1.51 16.43
CA GLY A 340 7.50 1.25 15.36
C GLY A 340 7.90 0.07 14.46
N ALA A 341 7.29 -1.08 14.65
CA ALA A 341 7.50 -2.27 13.83
C ALA A 341 6.57 -2.25 12.62
N HIS A 342 6.87 -1.39 11.65
CA HIS A 342 6.06 -1.14 10.48
C HIS A 342 6.89 -0.61 9.30
N ILE A 343 6.25 -0.42 8.13
CA ILE A 343 6.84 0.09 6.89
C ILE A 343 7.66 1.39 7.10
N PHE A 344 7.27 2.28 8.03
CA PHE A 344 8.04 3.50 8.31
C PHE A 344 9.48 3.19 8.72
N SER A 345 9.68 2.17 9.57
CA SER A 345 11.02 1.72 9.97
C SER A 345 11.78 1.10 8.80
N GLN A 346 11.11 0.33 7.94
CA GLN A 346 11.72 -0.23 6.72
C GLN A 346 12.17 0.88 5.77
N TYR A 347 11.41 1.95 5.62
CA TYR A 347 11.83 3.12 4.83
C TYR A 347 13.02 3.86 5.44
N LEU A 348 13.07 4.06 6.76
CA LEU A 348 14.24 4.65 7.40
C LEU A 348 15.52 3.86 7.06
N MET A 349 15.43 2.53 7.12
CA MET A 349 16.54 1.64 6.74
C MET A 349 16.87 1.73 5.26
N ALA A 350 15.87 1.76 4.38
CA ALA A 350 16.06 1.87 2.94
C ALA A 350 16.70 3.21 2.51
N PHE A 351 16.45 4.28 3.28
CA PHE A 351 17.12 5.57 3.10
C PHE A 351 18.50 5.65 3.78
N GLY A 352 18.94 4.57 4.45
CA GLY A 352 20.29 4.44 4.98
C GLY A 352 20.47 4.65 6.49
N LEU A 353 19.40 4.45 7.29
CA LEU A 353 19.53 4.44 8.74
C LEU A 353 20.49 3.33 9.18
N LYS A 354 21.53 3.68 9.95
CA LYS A 354 22.48 2.74 10.51
C LYS A 354 21.84 1.96 11.67
N ILE A 355 21.64 0.67 11.49
CA ILE A 355 20.97 -0.19 12.46
C ILE A 355 21.90 -1.17 13.17
N ASP A 356 23.20 -1.17 12.88
CA ASP A 356 24.17 -2.13 13.45
C ASP A 356 24.20 -2.11 14.99
N ASN A 357 23.92 -0.95 15.57
CA ASN A 357 23.87 -0.76 17.02
C ASN A 357 22.44 -0.72 17.59
N VAL A 358 21.42 -0.96 16.77
CA VAL A 358 20.02 -1.05 17.22
C VAL A 358 19.81 -2.40 17.89
N VAL A 359 19.43 -2.39 19.16
CA VAL A 359 19.26 -3.60 19.96
C VAL A 359 17.97 -4.33 19.62
N ASN A 360 16.86 -3.60 19.53
CA ASN A 360 15.54 -4.12 19.23
C ASN A 360 14.64 -3.04 18.64
N ILE A 361 13.53 -3.46 18.05
CA ILE A 361 12.42 -2.60 17.71
C ILE A 361 11.42 -2.58 18.87
N LEU A 362 10.88 -1.40 19.16
CA LEU A 362 9.83 -1.23 20.18
C LEU A 362 8.47 -1.04 19.51
N ASP A 363 7.46 -1.75 19.99
CA ASP A 363 6.08 -1.55 19.53
C ASP A 363 5.10 -1.89 20.66
N ASN A 364 4.01 -1.11 20.78
CA ASN A 364 2.98 -1.32 21.79
C ASN A 364 2.04 -2.50 21.45
N SER A 365 1.99 -2.91 20.20
CA SER A 365 1.13 -4.01 19.75
C SER A 365 1.62 -5.36 20.26
N LYS A 366 0.80 -6.01 21.09
CA LYS A 366 1.09 -7.36 21.58
C LYS A 366 1.19 -8.40 20.46
N LEU A 367 0.49 -8.18 19.36
CA LEU A 367 0.50 -9.08 18.19
C LEU A 367 1.84 -9.08 17.44
N LYS A 368 2.62 -7.99 17.56
CA LYS A 368 3.93 -7.84 16.95
C LYS A 368 5.08 -8.24 17.87
N GLN A 369 4.88 -8.15 19.18
CA GLN A 369 5.92 -8.48 20.17
C GLN A 369 6.33 -9.95 20.07
N GLY A 370 7.64 -10.22 20.11
CA GLY A 370 8.23 -11.54 19.93
C GLY A 370 8.55 -11.90 18.47
N LYS A 371 7.93 -11.24 17.52
CA LYS A 371 8.22 -11.38 16.09
C LYS A 371 9.40 -10.48 15.69
N ARG A 372 9.97 -10.68 14.50
CA ARG A 372 10.96 -9.76 13.93
C ARG A 372 10.31 -8.85 12.88
N LEU A 373 10.90 -7.68 12.65
CA LEU A 373 10.52 -6.84 11.52
C LEU A 373 11.00 -7.52 10.22
N TYR A 374 10.09 -7.71 9.28
CA TYR A 374 10.41 -8.33 7.99
C TYR A 374 11.53 -7.57 7.26
N GLY A 375 12.47 -8.29 6.71
CA GLY A 375 13.67 -7.75 6.07
C GLY A 375 14.83 -7.45 7.03
N THR A 376 14.71 -7.75 8.33
CA THR A 376 15.73 -7.52 9.35
C THR A 376 15.83 -8.69 10.31
N ASP A 377 16.89 -8.74 11.10
CA ASP A 377 17.06 -9.65 12.25
C ASP A 377 16.61 -9.01 13.59
N LEU A 378 16.01 -7.82 13.53
CA LEU A 378 15.59 -7.08 14.73
C LEU A 378 14.24 -7.59 15.24
N PHE A 379 14.23 -8.04 16.48
CA PHE A 379 13.02 -8.49 17.16
C PHE A 379 12.24 -7.34 17.78
N VAL A 380 10.92 -7.48 17.79
CA VAL A 380 10.00 -6.52 18.38
C VAL A 380 9.84 -6.81 19.88
N LYS A 381 10.01 -5.78 20.70
CA LYS A 381 9.84 -5.84 22.16
C LYS A 381 8.82 -4.79 22.61
N SER A 382 8.18 -5.07 23.75
CA SER A 382 7.41 -4.05 24.46
C SER A 382 8.33 -2.92 24.91
N PRO A 383 7.92 -1.64 24.86
CA PRO A 383 8.69 -0.52 25.45
C PRO A 383 9.03 -0.73 26.92
N LYS A 384 8.30 -1.59 27.67
CA LYS A 384 8.58 -1.95 29.04
C LYS A 384 9.96 -2.57 29.23
N CYS A 385 10.60 -3.09 28.16
CA CYS A 385 11.97 -3.60 28.25
C CYS A 385 13.00 -2.52 28.58
N LEU A 386 12.67 -1.24 28.42
CA LEU A 386 13.54 -0.11 28.78
C LEU A 386 13.66 0.15 30.31
N LYS A 387 12.81 -0.48 31.15
CA LYS A 387 12.66 -0.15 32.58
C LYS A 387 13.97 -0.08 33.37
N ASN A 388 14.91 -0.97 33.07
CA ASN A 388 16.19 -1.08 33.80
C ASN A 388 17.39 -0.82 32.89
N VAL A 389 17.17 -0.16 31.74
CA VAL A 389 18.23 0.15 30.80
C VAL A 389 18.83 1.51 31.14
N ASP A 390 20.17 1.56 31.25
CA ASP A 390 20.86 2.83 31.48
C ASP A 390 20.92 3.66 30.24
N SER A 391 20.40 4.92 30.29
CA SER A 391 20.42 5.92 29.23
C SER A 391 20.03 5.41 27.83
N PRO A 392 18.88 4.74 27.65
CA PRO A 392 18.49 4.24 26.33
C PRO A 392 18.17 5.38 25.37
N LEU A 393 18.55 5.23 24.10
CA LEU A 393 18.19 6.13 23.00
C LEU A 393 17.09 5.49 22.18
N VAL A 394 15.97 6.18 21.99
CA VAL A 394 14.87 5.72 21.16
C VAL A 394 14.75 6.61 19.92
N ILE A 395 14.92 6.01 18.74
CA ILE A 395 14.60 6.62 17.46
C ILE A 395 13.08 6.57 17.32
N LEU A 396 12.42 7.72 17.48
CA LEU A 396 10.95 7.82 17.50
C LEU A 396 10.45 8.66 16.32
N LYS A 397 9.89 7.98 15.33
CA LYS A 397 9.33 8.58 14.10
C LYS A 397 7.92 8.01 13.80
N ALA A 398 7.07 8.02 14.83
CA ALA A 398 5.69 7.52 14.79
C ALA A 398 4.64 8.61 14.44
N GLY A 399 5.08 9.71 13.82
CA GLY A 399 4.19 10.81 13.39
C GLY A 399 3.39 11.42 14.54
N PRO A 400 2.05 11.46 14.43
CA PRO A 400 1.20 12.13 15.44
C PRO A 400 1.23 11.47 16.82
N TYR A 401 1.71 10.23 16.92
CA TYR A 401 1.80 9.48 18.19
C TYR A 401 3.08 9.75 18.99
N ASN A 402 4.02 10.54 18.44
CA ASN A 402 5.33 10.76 19.08
C ASN A 402 5.20 11.30 20.50
N ASP A 403 4.36 12.28 20.75
CA ASP A 403 4.25 12.93 22.07
C ASP A 403 3.62 12.00 23.12
N GLU A 404 2.61 11.23 22.73
CA GLU A 404 1.97 10.24 23.59
C GLU A 404 2.95 9.12 23.97
N ILE A 405 3.66 8.54 23.00
CA ILE A 405 4.66 7.49 23.20
C ILE A 405 5.79 8.00 24.10
N LYS A 406 6.31 9.20 23.82
CA LYS A 406 7.37 9.81 24.60
C LYS A 406 6.94 10.04 26.05
N LYS A 407 5.73 10.55 26.26
CA LYS A 407 5.16 10.77 27.58
C LYS A 407 5.01 9.45 28.35
N ASP A 408 4.42 8.42 27.74
CA ASP A 408 4.25 7.12 28.38
C ASP A 408 5.60 6.50 28.79
N ILE A 409 6.60 6.54 27.91
CA ILE A 409 7.92 5.99 28.22
C ILE A 409 8.59 6.75 29.39
N LEU A 410 8.56 8.09 29.35
CA LEU A 410 9.23 8.91 30.41
C LEU A 410 8.54 8.82 31.77
N GLU A 411 7.21 8.79 31.79
CA GLU A 411 6.44 8.80 33.04
C GLU A 411 6.26 7.40 33.64
N ASN A 412 6.08 6.37 32.80
CA ASN A 412 5.66 5.05 33.26
C ASN A 412 6.71 3.95 33.10
N ILE A 413 7.81 4.17 32.34
CA ILE A 413 8.77 3.11 32.02
C ILE A 413 10.19 3.50 32.45
N ASN A 414 10.76 4.57 31.88
CA ASN A 414 12.13 4.98 32.13
C ASN A 414 12.34 6.47 31.84
N SER A 415 12.44 7.29 32.90
CA SER A 415 12.63 8.74 32.82
C SER A 415 13.98 9.17 32.23
N ASN A 416 14.98 8.27 32.14
CA ASN A 416 16.29 8.55 31.57
C ASN A 416 16.35 8.28 30.04
N THR A 417 15.24 7.90 29.41
CA THR A 417 15.16 7.65 27.98
C THR A 417 15.37 8.93 27.17
N LYS A 418 16.30 8.87 26.22
CA LYS A 418 16.52 9.95 25.25
C LYS A 418 15.77 9.63 23.94
N PHE A 419 15.31 10.66 23.25
CA PHE A 419 14.58 10.54 21.97
C PHE A 419 15.24 11.35 20.86
N ILE A 420 15.24 10.79 19.66
CA ILE A 420 15.71 11.47 18.44
C ILE A 420 14.72 11.29 17.30
#